data_fbaa1bc3b62fb0d66bfe96bfd78244fb
#
_entry.id   fbaa1bc3b62fb0d66bfe96bfd78244fb
#
_cell.length_a   1.000
_cell.length_b   1.000
_cell.length_c   1.000
_cell.angle_alpha   90.00
_cell.angle_beta   90.00
_cell.angle_gamma   90.00
#
_symmetry.space_group_name_H-M   'P 1'
#
loop_
_entity.id
_entity.type
_entity.pdbx_description
1 polymer ?
#
loop_
_entity_poly.entity_id
_entity_poly.type
_entity_poly.pdbx_seq_one_letter_code
_entity_poly.pdbx_strand_id
1 'polypeptide(L)'
;MTSSNKREAWLFDQLSKSEFFHQKLHEWGMLETASKIEQVKGEILPWECDNLGISQKAWNKVIHRGIKPVIVFAHPQVLMSVSYSVGYYRMLAMVSQKSMNQVGMSSIRYEQGKAFPDELVAQNIAQHLNKIISHLVETDEHIDPREFDLWRGMAAGSQAQGSWQNAKGSKVEILIKSMVQLRLREEDWISNETGDFDEKVMQLKDGRRIVFASEPDIGVYKDEQILVAVEIKGGIDTAGVLERFGATLKSLIRAKEASSESTTILILPGVSVTTRAISALNTAQNIVNYWFILEELVEQDNKKEELFKLLAI
;
A
#
# COMPACT_ATOMS: atom_id res chain seq x y z
N MET A 1 -25.02 -13.42 9.08
CA MET A 1 -24.66 -13.80 7.68
C MET A 1 -24.76 -15.31 7.53
N THR A 2 -25.52 -15.78 6.55
CA THR A 2 -25.57 -17.22 6.20
C THR A 2 -24.24 -17.67 5.58
N SER A 3 -23.95 -18.97 5.58
CA SER A 3 -22.72 -19.53 4.96
C SER A 3 -22.63 -19.22 3.45
N SER A 4 -23.76 -19.06 2.76
CA SER A 4 -23.84 -18.67 1.34
C SER A 4 -23.34 -17.25 1.13
N ASN A 5 -23.83 -16.28 1.89
CA ASN A 5 -23.45 -14.87 1.78
C ASN A 5 -21.95 -14.65 2.03
N LYS A 6 -21.33 -15.45 2.92
CA LYS A 6 -19.88 -15.39 3.17
C LYS A 6 -19.07 -15.86 1.97
N ARG A 7 -19.52 -16.90 1.25
CA ARG A 7 -18.83 -17.42 0.06
C ARG A 7 -18.94 -16.45 -1.12
N GLU A 8 -20.08 -15.83 -1.31
CA GLU A 8 -20.30 -14.84 -2.37
C GLU A 8 -19.45 -13.58 -2.13
N ALA A 9 -19.44 -13.07 -0.90
CA ALA A 9 -18.58 -11.93 -0.53
C ALA A 9 -17.08 -12.26 -0.70
N TRP A 10 -16.66 -13.47 -0.32
CA TRP A 10 -15.29 -13.94 -0.53
C TRP A 10 -14.96 -14.02 -2.03
N LEU A 11 -15.84 -14.60 -2.84
CA LEU A 11 -15.61 -14.73 -4.29
C LEU A 11 -15.47 -13.36 -4.94
N PHE A 12 -16.33 -12.41 -4.61
CA PHE A 12 -16.27 -11.04 -5.11
C PHE A 12 -14.94 -10.35 -4.74
N ASP A 13 -14.50 -10.48 -3.48
CA ASP A 13 -13.20 -9.93 -3.03
C ASP A 13 -12.03 -10.57 -3.80
N GLN A 14 -12.07 -11.90 -4.03
CA GLN A 14 -11.01 -12.58 -4.78
C GLN A 14 -10.99 -12.21 -6.27
N LEU A 15 -12.14 -12.06 -6.91
CA LEU A 15 -12.23 -11.60 -8.30
C LEU A 15 -11.65 -10.18 -8.43
N SER A 16 -12.08 -9.27 -7.57
CA SER A 16 -11.58 -7.89 -7.57
C SER A 16 -10.07 -7.81 -7.30
N LYS A 17 -9.55 -8.66 -6.40
CA LYS A 17 -8.12 -8.77 -6.13
C LYS A 17 -7.35 -9.30 -7.34
N SER A 18 -7.85 -10.35 -7.97
CA SER A 18 -7.21 -10.97 -9.14
C SER A 18 -7.16 -9.99 -10.31
N GLU A 19 -8.25 -9.26 -10.55
CA GLU A 19 -8.31 -8.22 -11.57
C GLU A 19 -7.30 -7.10 -11.28
N PHE A 20 -7.23 -6.62 -10.04
CA PHE A 20 -6.25 -5.63 -9.62
C PHE A 20 -4.81 -6.09 -9.84
N PHE A 21 -4.48 -7.34 -9.50
CA PHE A 21 -3.13 -7.90 -9.70
C PHE A 21 -2.79 -7.99 -11.20
N HIS A 22 -3.75 -8.45 -12.01
CA HIS A 22 -3.59 -8.51 -13.45
C HIS A 22 -3.37 -7.11 -14.05
N GLN A 23 -4.15 -6.12 -13.62
CA GLN A 23 -3.97 -4.72 -14.03
C GLN A 23 -2.56 -4.20 -13.66
N LYS A 24 -2.07 -4.48 -12.43
CA LYS A 24 -0.74 -4.06 -11.99
C LYS A 24 0.39 -4.70 -12.79
N LEU A 25 0.25 -5.94 -13.23
CA LEU A 25 1.21 -6.61 -14.10
C LEU A 25 1.46 -5.79 -15.40
N HIS A 26 0.37 -5.27 -15.99
CA HIS A 26 0.45 -4.45 -17.21
C HIS A 26 0.89 -3.00 -16.90
N GLU A 27 0.33 -2.39 -15.86
CA GLU A 27 0.66 -1.01 -15.45
C GLU A 27 2.15 -0.84 -15.13
N TRP A 28 2.78 -1.85 -14.51
CA TRP A 28 4.21 -1.84 -14.23
C TRP A 28 5.07 -2.22 -15.43
N GLY A 29 4.48 -2.51 -16.58
CA GLY A 29 5.19 -2.83 -17.81
C GLY A 29 6.15 -4.01 -17.72
N MET A 30 5.87 -4.98 -16.86
CA MET A 30 6.83 -6.05 -16.51
C MET A 30 7.22 -6.91 -17.73
N LEU A 31 6.25 -7.29 -18.56
CA LEU A 31 6.49 -8.11 -19.75
C LEU A 31 7.25 -7.32 -20.84
N GLU A 32 6.83 -6.07 -21.06
CA GLU A 32 7.48 -5.20 -22.04
C GLU A 32 8.93 -4.90 -21.65
N THR A 33 9.19 -4.63 -20.37
CA THR A 33 10.55 -4.38 -19.86
C THR A 33 11.43 -5.62 -20.01
N ALA A 34 10.91 -6.81 -19.68
CA ALA A 34 11.64 -8.06 -19.87
C ALA A 34 12.03 -8.26 -21.34
N SER A 35 11.08 -8.07 -22.26
CA SER A 35 11.35 -8.17 -23.70
C SER A 35 12.40 -7.15 -24.19
N LYS A 36 12.37 -5.91 -23.68
CA LYS A 36 13.38 -4.89 -24.01
C LYS A 36 14.77 -5.28 -23.50
N ILE A 37 14.86 -5.81 -22.28
CA ILE A 37 16.13 -6.27 -21.70
C ILE A 37 16.71 -7.45 -22.49
N GLU A 38 15.86 -8.42 -22.88
CA GLU A 38 16.28 -9.55 -23.70
C GLU A 38 16.85 -9.15 -25.07
N GLN A 39 16.38 -8.02 -25.63
CA GLN A 39 16.88 -7.47 -26.88
C GLN A 39 18.18 -6.68 -26.76
N VAL A 40 18.62 -6.35 -25.55
CA VAL A 40 19.91 -5.68 -25.33
C VAL A 40 21.04 -6.60 -25.78
N LYS A 41 21.97 -6.03 -26.56
CA LYS A 41 23.21 -6.73 -26.93
C LYS A 41 24.19 -6.73 -25.75
N GLY A 42 23.93 -7.62 -24.78
CA GLY A 42 24.66 -7.69 -23.53
C GLY A 42 26.17 -8.00 -23.72
N GLU A 43 26.53 -8.65 -24.83
CA GLU A 43 27.91 -9.02 -25.20
C GLU A 43 28.81 -7.83 -25.50
N ILE A 44 28.25 -6.67 -25.83
CA ILE A 44 29.03 -5.45 -26.09
C ILE A 44 29.19 -4.56 -24.85
N LEU A 45 28.54 -4.92 -23.74
CA LEU A 45 28.63 -4.18 -22.50
C LEU A 45 29.93 -4.51 -21.74
N PRO A 46 30.60 -3.53 -21.12
CA PRO A 46 31.81 -3.76 -20.31
C PRO A 46 31.43 -4.40 -18.96
N TRP A 47 31.47 -5.72 -18.89
CA TRP A 47 31.17 -6.48 -17.67
C TRP A 47 32.36 -6.54 -16.72
N GLU A 48 32.59 -5.48 -15.97
CA GLU A 48 33.57 -5.43 -14.89
C GLU A 48 32.95 -5.97 -13.61
N CYS A 49 32.95 -7.31 -13.44
CA CYS A 49 32.22 -8.00 -12.39
C CYS A 49 32.42 -7.41 -10.99
N ASP A 50 33.68 -7.11 -10.61
CA ASP A 50 34.00 -6.57 -9.28
C ASP A 50 33.37 -5.18 -9.08
N ASN A 51 33.46 -4.30 -10.07
CA ASN A 51 32.88 -2.96 -10.02
C ASN A 51 31.36 -2.98 -10.04
N LEU A 52 30.76 -3.99 -10.67
CA LEU A 52 29.33 -4.19 -10.75
C LEU A 52 28.77 -5.00 -9.57
N GLY A 53 29.59 -5.45 -8.63
CA GLY A 53 29.18 -6.26 -7.49
C GLY A 53 28.71 -7.66 -7.86
N ILE A 54 29.15 -8.20 -8.99
CA ILE A 54 28.85 -9.55 -9.48
C ILE A 54 29.95 -10.50 -9.00
N SER A 55 29.58 -11.55 -8.30
CA SER A 55 30.56 -12.57 -7.92
C SER A 55 30.99 -13.41 -9.12
N GLN A 56 32.26 -13.78 -9.16
CA GLN A 56 32.79 -14.63 -10.23
C GLN A 56 32.06 -15.98 -10.31
N LYS A 57 31.64 -16.53 -9.19
CA LYS A 57 30.91 -17.81 -9.15
C LYS A 57 29.51 -17.67 -9.76
N ALA A 58 28.77 -16.62 -9.43
CA ALA A 58 27.47 -16.35 -10.03
C ALA A 58 27.58 -16.06 -11.53
N TRP A 59 28.57 -15.26 -11.94
CA TRP A 59 28.86 -14.97 -13.34
C TRP A 59 29.09 -16.25 -14.12
N ASN A 60 30.01 -17.11 -13.66
CA ASN A 60 30.34 -18.38 -14.33
C ASN A 60 29.12 -19.29 -14.45
N LYS A 61 28.28 -19.37 -13.41
CA LYS A 61 27.03 -20.16 -13.47
C LYS A 61 26.10 -19.68 -14.59
N VAL A 62 25.87 -18.37 -14.68
CA VAL A 62 24.99 -17.77 -15.69
C VAL A 62 25.54 -18.03 -17.10
N ILE A 63 26.83 -17.79 -17.32
CA ILE A 63 27.48 -18.00 -18.61
C ILE A 63 27.46 -19.48 -19.03
N HIS A 64 27.84 -20.41 -18.14
CA HIS A 64 27.87 -21.84 -18.47
C HIS A 64 26.49 -22.41 -18.77
N ARG A 65 25.42 -21.77 -18.29
CA ARG A 65 24.03 -22.13 -18.66
C ARG A 65 23.54 -21.49 -19.95
N GLY A 66 24.38 -20.70 -20.62
CA GLY A 66 24.03 -20.00 -21.86
C GLY A 66 22.99 -18.88 -21.64
N ILE A 67 22.87 -18.38 -20.40
CA ILE A 67 21.97 -17.30 -20.07
C ILE A 67 22.64 -15.96 -20.36
N LYS A 68 21.96 -15.05 -21.04
CA LYS A 68 22.49 -13.69 -21.29
C LYS A 68 22.68 -12.99 -19.96
N PRO A 69 23.89 -12.46 -19.62
CA PRO A 69 24.13 -11.78 -18.34
C PRO A 69 23.16 -10.62 -18.07
N VAL A 70 22.79 -9.88 -19.11
CA VAL A 70 21.86 -8.74 -19.01
C VAL A 70 20.46 -9.13 -18.52
N ILE A 71 20.03 -10.38 -18.65
CA ILE A 71 18.76 -10.85 -18.10
C ILE A 71 18.85 -11.00 -16.57
N VAL A 72 20.02 -11.28 -16.05
CA VAL A 72 20.25 -11.60 -14.63
C VAL A 72 20.88 -10.44 -13.88
N PHE A 73 21.91 -9.82 -14.44
CA PHE A 73 22.67 -8.78 -13.75
C PHE A 73 22.37 -7.39 -14.30
N ALA A 74 22.16 -6.44 -13.40
CA ALA A 74 21.98 -5.04 -13.74
C ALA A 74 23.29 -4.43 -14.29
N HIS A 75 23.16 -3.67 -15.36
CA HIS A 75 24.28 -2.91 -15.93
C HIS A 75 23.89 -1.42 -15.96
N PRO A 76 24.77 -0.47 -15.57
CA PRO A 76 24.47 0.96 -15.54
C PRO A 76 23.93 1.50 -16.87
N GLN A 77 24.51 1.11 -18.01
CA GLN A 77 24.03 1.54 -19.32
C GLN A 77 22.60 1.07 -19.62
N VAL A 78 22.20 -0.12 -19.12
CA VAL A 78 20.82 -0.62 -19.25
C VAL A 78 19.89 0.20 -18.36
N LEU A 79 20.29 0.49 -17.12
CA LEU A 79 19.49 1.28 -16.19
C LEU A 79 19.26 2.72 -16.71
N MET A 80 20.23 3.28 -17.41
CA MET A 80 20.15 4.63 -18.01
C MET A 80 19.40 4.68 -19.35
N SER A 81 19.16 3.55 -20.01
CA SER A 81 18.61 3.54 -21.38
C SER A 81 17.29 2.78 -21.52
N VAL A 82 17.00 1.82 -20.67
CA VAL A 82 15.79 1.01 -20.71
C VAL A 82 14.82 1.43 -19.61
N SER A 83 13.70 2.01 -19.99
CA SER A 83 12.64 2.42 -19.04
C SER A 83 12.20 1.23 -18.19
N TYR A 84 11.92 1.49 -16.90
CA TYR A 84 11.47 0.50 -15.91
C TYR A 84 12.52 -0.59 -15.55
N SER A 85 13.73 -0.57 -16.13
CA SER A 85 14.76 -1.60 -15.88
C SER A 85 15.20 -1.64 -14.40
N VAL A 86 15.20 -0.52 -13.69
CA VAL A 86 15.47 -0.49 -12.24
C VAL A 86 14.47 -1.39 -11.50
N GLY A 87 13.20 -1.31 -11.83
CA GLY A 87 12.14 -2.18 -11.26
C GLY A 87 12.34 -3.66 -11.61
N TYR A 88 12.74 -3.94 -12.84
CA TYR A 88 13.05 -5.30 -13.29
C TYR A 88 14.13 -5.95 -12.42
N TYR A 89 15.29 -5.31 -12.26
CA TYR A 89 16.39 -5.89 -11.48
C TYR A 89 16.12 -5.86 -9.97
N ARG A 90 15.40 -4.85 -9.46
CA ARG A 90 14.96 -4.83 -8.07
C ARG A 90 14.04 -6.01 -7.74
N MET A 91 13.07 -6.29 -8.62
CA MET A 91 12.17 -7.43 -8.45
C MET A 91 12.93 -8.75 -8.59
N LEU A 92 13.91 -8.84 -9.49
CA LEU A 92 14.77 -9.99 -9.63
C LEU A 92 15.60 -10.24 -8.35
N ALA A 93 16.08 -9.19 -7.71
CA ALA A 93 16.73 -9.25 -6.40
C ALA A 93 15.75 -9.49 -5.24
N MET A 94 14.45 -9.58 -5.48
CA MET A 94 13.38 -9.69 -4.48
C MET A 94 13.40 -8.59 -3.41
N VAL A 95 13.91 -7.41 -3.73
CA VAL A 95 14.00 -6.25 -2.84
C VAL A 95 12.74 -5.40 -2.94
N SER A 96 12.22 -4.92 -1.82
CA SER A 96 11.07 -4.00 -1.82
C SER A 96 11.50 -2.55 -2.11
N GLN A 97 10.61 -1.75 -2.74
CA GLN A 97 10.82 -0.30 -2.90
C GLN A 97 11.06 0.40 -1.56
N LYS A 98 10.30 0.00 -0.52
CA LYS A 98 10.44 0.55 0.83
C LYS A 98 11.84 0.31 1.40
N SER A 99 12.39 -0.89 1.22
CA SER A 99 13.74 -1.24 1.68
C SER A 99 14.81 -0.40 0.99
N MET A 100 14.72 -0.23 -0.33
CA MET A 100 15.65 0.64 -1.07
C MET A 100 15.56 2.10 -0.64
N ASN A 101 14.35 2.59 -0.41
CA ASN A 101 14.15 3.97 0.04
C ASN A 101 14.76 4.23 1.42
N GLN A 102 14.72 3.25 2.33
CA GLN A 102 15.29 3.37 3.68
C GLN A 102 16.82 3.54 3.68
N VAL A 103 17.50 3.07 2.64
CA VAL A 103 18.95 3.20 2.48
C VAL A 103 19.34 4.28 1.46
N GLY A 104 18.45 5.19 1.13
CA GLY A 104 18.70 6.32 0.23
C GLY A 104 18.74 5.98 -1.26
N MET A 105 18.36 4.75 -1.66
CA MET A 105 18.32 4.31 -3.06
C MET A 105 16.88 4.29 -3.59
N SER A 106 16.16 5.41 -3.54
CA SER A 106 14.77 5.46 -4.01
C SER A 106 14.64 5.13 -5.50
N SER A 107 13.89 4.09 -5.82
CA SER A 107 13.68 3.59 -7.18
C SER A 107 12.36 4.05 -7.82
N ILE A 108 11.46 4.64 -7.04
CA ILE A 108 10.06 4.90 -7.44
C ILE A 108 9.96 5.68 -8.75
N ARG A 109 10.69 6.80 -8.89
CA ARG A 109 10.64 7.64 -10.10
C ARG A 109 11.12 6.92 -11.36
N TYR A 110 12.05 5.98 -11.21
CA TYR A 110 12.58 5.17 -12.31
C TYR A 110 11.62 4.04 -12.70
N GLU A 111 10.93 3.48 -11.70
CA GLU A 111 9.93 2.43 -11.89
C GLU A 111 8.59 2.95 -12.40
N GLN A 112 8.37 4.27 -12.36
CA GLN A 112 7.22 4.94 -12.97
C GLN A 112 7.52 5.48 -14.39
N GLY A 113 8.73 5.26 -14.90
CA GLY A 113 9.15 5.78 -16.21
C GLY A 113 9.28 7.31 -16.27
N LYS A 114 9.28 7.99 -15.12
CA LYS A 114 9.35 9.47 -15.04
C LYS A 114 10.76 10.02 -15.19
N ALA A 115 11.77 9.18 -14.99
CA ALA A 115 13.18 9.57 -15.10
C ALA A 115 14.06 8.34 -15.35
N PHE A 116 15.29 8.60 -15.78
CA PHE A 116 16.38 7.64 -15.76
C PHE A 116 17.38 8.01 -14.64
N PRO A 117 18.07 7.04 -14.01
CA PRO A 117 19.16 7.36 -13.11
C PRO A 117 20.34 7.98 -13.90
N ASP A 118 21.07 8.89 -13.27
CA ASP A 118 22.38 9.29 -13.77
C ASP A 118 23.42 8.16 -13.59
N GLU A 119 24.61 8.34 -14.13
CA GLU A 119 25.65 7.31 -14.16
C GLU A 119 26.04 6.84 -12.75
N LEU A 120 26.23 7.77 -11.81
CA LEU A 120 26.63 7.45 -10.44
C LEU A 120 25.52 6.68 -9.71
N VAL A 121 24.28 7.10 -9.85
CA VAL A 121 23.11 6.43 -9.27
C VAL A 121 22.91 5.07 -9.93
N ALA A 122 23.05 4.96 -11.25
CA ALA A 122 22.92 3.70 -11.97
C ALA A 122 23.99 2.69 -11.54
N GLN A 123 25.25 3.13 -11.40
CA GLN A 123 26.35 2.31 -10.91
C GLN A 123 26.08 1.79 -9.49
N ASN A 124 25.63 2.67 -8.60
CA ASN A 124 25.32 2.33 -7.20
C ASN A 124 24.17 1.32 -7.12
N ILE A 125 23.06 1.56 -7.84
CA ILE A 125 21.93 0.63 -7.89
C ILE A 125 22.36 -0.73 -8.45
N ALA A 126 23.08 -0.76 -9.58
CA ALA A 126 23.56 -1.98 -10.20
C ALA A 126 24.41 -2.80 -9.22
N GLN A 127 25.40 -2.16 -8.58
CA GLN A 127 26.31 -2.82 -7.65
C GLN A 127 25.58 -3.47 -6.48
N HIS A 128 24.61 -2.79 -5.87
CA HIS A 128 23.89 -3.32 -4.73
C HIS A 128 22.92 -4.43 -5.12
N LEU A 129 22.17 -4.28 -6.21
CA LEU A 129 21.26 -5.32 -6.68
C LEU A 129 22.02 -6.56 -7.13
N ASN A 130 23.13 -6.39 -7.85
CA ASN A 130 23.94 -7.52 -8.32
C ASN A 130 24.58 -8.32 -7.18
N LYS A 131 24.96 -7.70 -6.06
CA LYS A 131 25.41 -8.44 -4.87
C LYS A 131 24.35 -9.38 -4.35
N ILE A 132 23.09 -8.93 -4.30
CA ILE A 132 21.95 -9.74 -3.85
C ILE A 132 21.64 -10.84 -4.89
N ILE A 133 21.58 -10.47 -6.16
CA ILE A 133 21.32 -11.42 -7.24
C ILE A 133 22.42 -12.49 -7.31
N SER A 134 23.69 -12.10 -7.16
CA SER A 134 24.82 -13.03 -7.12
C SER A 134 24.66 -14.05 -5.98
N HIS A 135 24.29 -13.58 -4.80
CA HIS A 135 24.02 -14.46 -3.66
C HIS A 135 22.90 -15.45 -3.95
N LEU A 136 21.79 -15.01 -4.53
CA LEU A 136 20.67 -15.88 -4.93
C LEU A 136 21.12 -16.93 -5.96
N VAL A 137 21.83 -16.49 -7.02
CA VAL A 137 22.36 -17.37 -8.05
C VAL A 137 23.33 -18.42 -7.46
N GLU A 138 24.07 -18.09 -6.41
CA GLU A 138 25.01 -19.00 -5.76
C GLU A 138 24.36 -20.04 -4.86
N THR A 139 23.17 -19.74 -4.33
CA THR A 139 22.47 -20.60 -3.37
C THR A 139 22.02 -21.91 -4.01
N ASP A 140 21.63 -21.90 -5.28
CA ASP A 140 21.20 -23.10 -5.99
C ASP A 140 22.39 -23.83 -6.64
N GLU A 141 22.39 -25.17 -6.61
CA GLU A 141 23.38 -25.95 -7.37
C GLU A 141 23.13 -25.84 -8.87
N HIS A 142 21.85 -25.84 -9.28
CA HIS A 142 21.43 -25.77 -10.68
C HIS A 142 20.40 -24.69 -10.85
N ILE A 143 20.73 -23.67 -11.65
CA ILE A 143 19.83 -22.58 -11.99
C ILE A 143 19.00 -22.92 -13.23
N ASP A 144 17.69 -22.82 -13.14
CA ASP A 144 16.76 -22.85 -14.27
C ASP A 144 16.48 -21.37 -14.70
N PRO A 145 16.61 -21.03 -15.99
CA PRO A 145 16.29 -19.67 -16.45
C PRO A 145 14.89 -19.16 -16.06
N ARG A 146 13.92 -20.07 -15.91
CA ARG A 146 12.55 -19.73 -15.50
C ARG A 146 12.46 -19.26 -14.04
N GLU A 147 13.45 -19.55 -13.20
CA GLU A 147 13.48 -19.08 -11.82
C GLU A 147 13.55 -17.55 -11.74
N PHE A 148 14.21 -16.91 -12.69
CA PHE A 148 14.28 -15.44 -12.74
C PHE A 148 12.89 -14.80 -12.94
N ASP A 149 12.01 -15.44 -13.71
CA ASP A 149 10.62 -15.01 -13.86
C ASP A 149 9.82 -15.23 -12.57
N LEU A 150 10.08 -16.36 -11.89
CA LEU A 150 9.44 -16.67 -10.60
C LEU A 150 9.88 -15.70 -9.51
N TRP A 151 11.17 -15.37 -9.40
CA TRP A 151 11.68 -14.38 -8.44
C TRP A 151 11.03 -13.01 -8.65
N ARG A 152 10.96 -12.54 -9.90
CA ARG A 152 10.26 -11.29 -10.24
C ARG A 152 8.77 -11.38 -9.93
N GLY A 153 8.14 -12.50 -10.26
CA GLY A 153 6.74 -12.77 -9.97
C GLY A 153 6.42 -12.74 -8.46
N MET A 154 7.27 -13.34 -7.63
CA MET A 154 7.14 -13.30 -6.16
C MET A 154 7.24 -11.88 -5.62
N ALA A 155 8.22 -11.11 -6.06
CA ALA A 155 8.40 -9.72 -5.66
C ALA A 155 7.22 -8.83 -6.12
N ALA A 156 6.78 -9.00 -7.37
CA ALA A 156 5.63 -8.30 -7.93
C ALA A 156 4.33 -8.65 -7.19
N GLY A 157 4.11 -9.92 -6.88
CA GLY A 157 2.96 -10.37 -6.11
C GLY A 157 2.92 -9.77 -4.70
N SER A 158 4.06 -9.72 -4.02
CA SER A 158 4.19 -9.06 -2.72
C SER A 158 3.88 -7.56 -2.79
N GLN A 159 4.41 -6.87 -3.80
CA GLN A 159 4.14 -5.45 -4.04
C GLN A 159 2.66 -5.20 -4.40
N ALA A 160 2.07 -6.05 -5.25
CA ALA A 160 0.66 -5.96 -5.62
C ALA A 160 -0.25 -6.18 -4.41
N GLN A 161 0.10 -7.11 -3.51
CA GLN A 161 -0.64 -7.34 -2.27
C GLN A 161 -0.64 -6.08 -1.38
N GLY A 162 0.52 -5.44 -1.18
CA GLY A 162 0.61 -4.17 -0.44
C GLY A 162 -0.21 -3.04 -1.10
N SER A 163 -0.12 -2.91 -2.43
CA SER A 163 -0.90 -1.93 -3.19
C SER A 163 -2.40 -2.19 -3.12
N TRP A 164 -2.83 -3.46 -3.15
CA TRP A 164 -4.23 -3.86 -2.98
C TRP A 164 -4.77 -3.47 -1.61
N GLN A 165 -4.01 -3.76 -0.55
CA GLN A 165 -4.38 -3.39 0.82
C GLN A 165 -4.59 -1.88 0.95
N ASN A 166 -3.67 -1.08 0.39
CA ASN A 166 -3.80 0.38 0.40
C ASN A 166 -5.01 0.85 -0.43
N ALA A 167 -5.19 0.33 -1.64
CA ALA A 167 -6.31 0.70 -2.51
C ALA A 167 -7.68 0.35 -1.88
N LYS A 168 -7.76 -0.80 -1.21
CA LYS A 168 -8.96 -1.22 -0.48
C LYS A 168 -9.23 -0.29 0.71
N GLY A 169 -8.20 0.10 1.45
CA GLY A 169 -8.29 1.06 2.55
C GLY A 169 -8.83 2.41 2.08
N SER A 170 -8.19 3.00 1.07
CA SER A 170 -8.58 4.30 0.51
C SER A 170 -10.01 4.32 -0.04
N LYS A 171 -10.47 3.26 -0.71
CA LYS A 171 -11.85 3.18 -1.20
C LYS A 171 -12.87 3.25 -0.07
N VAL A 172 -12.59 2.58 1.04
CA VAL A 172 -13.47 2.57 2.23
C VAL A 172 -13.51 3.94 2.89
N GLU A 173 -12.36 4.57 3.09
CA GLU A 173 -12.28 5.92 3.63
C GLU A 173 -13.06 6.92 2.78
N ILE A 174 -12.87 6.89 1.46
CA ILE A 174 -13.60 7.75 0.52
C ILE A 174 -15.11 7.53 0.65
N LEU A 175 -15.56 6.28 0.73
CA LEU A 175 -16.98 5.95 0.84
C LEU A 175 -17.61 6.56 2.10
N ILE A 176 -17.00 6.37 3.26
CA ILE A 176 -17.50 6.90 4.53
C ILE A 176 -17.42 8.41 4.58
N LYS A 177 -16.28 8.99 4.17
CA LYS A 177 -16.11 10.45 4.08
C LYS A 177 -17.17 11.08 3.16
N SER A 178 -17.42 10.47 2.00
CA SER A 178 -18.45 10.93 1.06
C SER A 178 -19.85 10.83 1.63
N MET A 179 -20.17 9.78 2.37
CA MET A 179 -21.47 9.58 3.03
C MET A 179 -21.74 10.70 4.06
N VAL A 180 -20.75 11.05 4.88
CA VAL A 180 -20.86 12.15 5.84
C VAL A 180 -20.98 13.51 5.13
N GLN A 181 -20.18 13.76 4.09
CA GLN A 181 -20.27 14.98 3.29
C GLN A 181 -21.62 15.14 2.59
N LEU A 182 -22.19 14.04 2.07
CA LEU A 182 -23.50 14.05 1.44
C LEU A 182 -24.57 14.45 2.46
N ARG A 183 -24.60 13.83 3.64
CA ARG A 183 -25.53 14.17 4.74
C ARG A 183 -25.45 15.65 5.09
N LEU A 184 -24.24 16.20 5.25
CA LEU A 184 -24.05 17.64 5.56
C LEU A 184 -24.64 18.56 4.50
N ARG A 185 -24.59 18.17 3.23
CA ARG A 185 -25.17 18.96 2.12
C ARG A 185 -26.69 18.82 2.05
N GLU A 186 -27.20 17.61 2.19
CA GLU A 186 -28.64 17.33 2.14
C GLU A 186 -29.41 18.04 3.26
N GLU A 187 -28.83 18.07 4.46
CA GLU A 187 -29.43 18.76 5.62
C GLU A 187 -29.04 20.25 5.75
N ASP A 188 -28.35 20.79 4.71
CA ASP A 188 -27.98 22.22 4.65
C ASP A 188 -27.15 22.72 5.86
N TRP A 189 -26.27 21.87 6.38
CA TRP A 189 -25.42 22.20 7.53
C TRP A 189 -24.27 23.13 7.19
N ILE A 190 -23.80 23.18 5.94
CA ILE A 190 -22.56 23.80 5.52
C ILE A 190 -22.72 25.31 5.37
N SER A 191 -21.85 26.08 6.01
CA SER A 191 -21.72 27.54 5.81
C SER A 191 -20.57 27.90 4.87
N ASN A 192 -19.47 27.13 4.89
CA ASN A 192 -18.31 27.32 4.02
C ASN A 192 -17.56 25.98 3.83
N GLU A 193 -16.87 25.82 2.71
CA GLU A 193 -16.08 24.65 2.38
C GLU A 193 -14.72 25.07 1.82
N THR A 194 -13.61 24.52 2.35
CA THR A 194 -12.24 24.80 1.95
C THR A 194 -11.40 23.52 1.89
N GLY A 195 -10.24 23.60 1.22
CA GLY A 195 -9.34 22.44 1.06
C GLY A 195 -9.57 21.65 -0.21
N ASP A 196 -8.80 20.60 -0.39
CA ASP A 196 -8.80 19.72 -1.56
C ASP A 196 -9.21 18.29 -1.20
N PHE A 197 -8.80 17.33 -2.03
CA PHE A 197 -9.13 15.91 -1.83
C PHE A 197 -8.45 15.30 -0.61
N ASP A 198 -7.22 15.73 -0.27
CA ASP A 198 -6.41 15.14 0.80
C ASP A 198 -6.79 15.70 2.18
N GLU A 199 -7.13 17.00 2.24
CA GLU A 199 -7.60 17.64 3.46
C GLU A 199 -8.74 18.62 3.17
N LYS A 200 -9.94 18.26 3.59
CA LYS A 200 -11.15 19.04 3.35
C LYS A 200 -11.76 19.52 4.66
N VAL A 201 -12.07 20.79 4.73
CA VAL A 201 -12.68 21.44 5.90
C VAL A 201 -14.06 21.96 5.53
N MET A 202 -15.09 21.55 6.26
CA MET A 202 -16.45 22.06 6.16
C MET A 202 -16.80 22.81 7.44
N GLN A 203 -17.02 24.12 7.33
CA GLN A 203 -17.55 24.96 8.41
C GLN A 203 -19.06 24.76 8.48
N LEU A 204 -19.60 24.56 9.68
CA LEU A 204 -21.01 24.36 9.90
C LEU A 204 -21.67 25.66 10.36
N LYS A 205 -22.99 25.78 10.11
CA LYS A 205 -23.81 26.96 10.50
C LYS A 205 -23.89 27.17 12.01
N ASP A 206 -23.65 26.13 12.81
CA ASP A 206 -23.64 26.20 14.29
C ASP A 206 -22.28 26.53 14.91
N GLY A 207 -21.29 26.90 14.07
CA GLY A 207 -19.94 27.26 14.49
C GLY A 207 -18.97 26.10 14.64
N ARG A 208 -19.40 24.87 14.46
CA ARG A 208 -18.50 23.72 14.38
C ARG A 208 -17.81 23.64 13.03
N ARG A 209 -16.73 22.87 12.96
CA ARG A 209 -16.09 22.47 11.70
C ARG A 209 -15.88 20.96 11.65
N ILE A 210 -16.03 20.39 10.49
CA ILE A 210 -15.67 19.01 10.22
C ILE A 210 -14.46 18.98 9.30
N VAL A 211 -13.43 18.25 9.72
CA VAL A 211 -12.17 18.09 8.98
C VAL A 211 -12.10 16.65 8.50
N PHE A 212 -11.91 16.48 7.20
CA PHE A 212 -11.64 15.20 6.54
C PHE A 212 -10.15 15.18 6.20
N ALA A 213 -9.36 14.39 6.92
CA ALA A 213 -7.90 14.34 6.79
C ALA A 213 -7.40 12.89 6.94
N SER A 214 -6.14 12.70 7.25
CA SER A 214 -5.53 11.38 7.46
C SER A 214 -5.43 10.95 8.94
N GLU A 215 -5.44 11.90 9.88
CA GLU A 215 -5.34 11.62 11.33
C GLU A 215 -6.06 12.72 12.16
N PRO A 216 -7.28 12.47 12.68
CA PRO A 216 -8.17 11.36 12.37
C PRO A 216 -8.79 11.48 10.97
N ASP A 217 -9.34 10.38 10.44
CA ASP A 217 -9.98 10.38 9.11
C ASP A 217 -11.13 11.36 9.01
N ILE A 218 -11.92 11.52 10.11
CA ILE A 218 -12.93 12.56 10.25
C ILE A 218 -12.83 13.14 11.67
N GLY A 219 -12.65 14.44 11.79
CA GLY A 219 -12.63 15.17 13.06
C GLY A 219 -13.74 16.22 13.12
N VAL A 220 -14.54 16.24 14.19
CA VAL A 220 -15.50 17.32 14.48
C VAL A 220 -14.90 18.22 15.56
N TYR A 221 -14.83 19.50 15.29
CA TYR A 221 -14.20 20.50 16.17
C TYR A 221 -15.14 21.66 16.48
N LYS A 222 -14.97 22.22 17.66
CA LYS A 222 -15.52 23.50 18.05
C LYS A 222 -14.45 24.29 18.82
N ASP A 223 -14.17 25.51 18.40
CA ASP A 223 -13.17 26.40 19.04
C ASP A 223 -11.83 25.67 19.29
N GLU A 224 -11.25 25.02 18.30
CA GLU A 224 -10.00 24.23 18.37
C GLU A 224 -10.09 22.94 19.20
N GLN A 225 -11.17 22.72 19.95
CA GLN A 225 -11.35 21.48 20.71
C GLN A 225 -11.97 20.41 19.83
N ILE A 226 -11.37 19.22 19.85
CA ILE A 226 -11.92 18.04 19.17
C ILE A 226 -13.09 17.48 20.00
N LEU A 227 -14.27 17.39 19.37
CA LEU A 227 -15.48 16.83 19.96
C LEU A 227 -15.67 15.37 19.57
N VAL A 228 -15.42 15.04 18.30
CA VAL A 228 -15.53 13.67 17.77
C VAL A 228 -14.34 13.38 16.89
N ALA A 229 -13.76 12.18 17.06
CA ALA A 229 -12.75 11.63 16.17
C ALA A 229 -13.22 10.29 15.61
N VAL A 230 -13.19 10.15 14.29
CA VAL A 230 -13.50 8.90 13.60
C VAL A 230 -12.26 8.38 12.89
N GLU A 231 -11.94 7.12 13.12
CA GLU A 231 -10.90 6.40 12.42
C GLU A 231 -11.51 5.27 11.58
N ILE A 232 -11.12 5.17 10.31
CA ILE A 232 -11.67 4.24 9.33
C ILE A 232 -10.58 3.27 8.89
N LYS A 233 -10.78 1.99 9.09
CA LYS A 233 -9.82 0.94 8.67
C LYS A 233 -10.45 -0.02 7.68
N GLY A 234 -10.22 0.23 6.39
CA GLY A 234 -10.75 -0.57 5.29
C GLY A 234 -9.96 -1.82 4.90
N GLY A 235 -8.71 -1.92 5.31
CA GLY A 235 -7.77 -2.94 4.82
C GLY A 235 -7.12 -3.83 5.89
N ILE A 236 -7.73 -4.02 7.06
CA ILE A 236 -7.14 -4.85 8.12
C ILE A 236 -7.35 -6.33 7.79
N ASP A 237 -6.24 -7.06 7.67
CA ASP A 237 -6.21 -8.52 7.65
C ASP A 237 -6.62 -9.07 9.03
N THR A 238 -7.43 -10.13 9.03
CA THR A 238 -7.90 -10.83 10.25
C THR A 238 -6.76 -11.29 11.16
N ALA A 239 -5.60 -11.65 10.59
CA ALA A 239 -4.42 -12.07 11.33
C ALA A 239 -3.67 -10.90 11.98
N GLY A 240 -3.69 -9.72 11.37
CA GLY A 240 -2.94 -8.53 11.81
C GLY A 240 -3.73 -7.56 12.70
N VAL A 241 -5.00 -7.84 13.00
CA VAL A 241 -5.86 -6.92 13.78
C VAL A 241 -5.24 -6.56 15.12
N LEU A 242 -4.72 -7.54 15.86
CA LEU A 242 -4.16 -7.31 17.20
C LEU A 242 -2.79 -6.63 17.17
N GLU A 243 -1.91 -6.99 16.24
CA GLU A 243 -0.58 -6.38 16.13
C GLU A 243 -0.68 -4.92 15.67
N ARG A 244 -1.67 -4.61 14.82
CA ARG A 244 -1.90 -3.26 14.31
C ARG A 244 -2.87 -2.44 15.15
N PHE A 245 -3.47 -3.03 16.19
CA PHE A 245 -4.47 -2.35 17.03
C PHE A 245 -3.91 -1.08 17.67
N GLY A 246 -2.67 -1.14 18.18
CA GLY A 246 -2.00 0.04 18.72
C GLY A 246 -1.78 1.16 17.69
N ALA A 247 -1.37 0.82 16.47
CA ALA A 247 -1.23 1.79 15.39
C ALA A 247 -2.60 2.33 14.91
N THR A 248 -3.62 1.47 14.87
CA THR A 248 -5.00 1.83 14.52
C THR A 248 -5.62 2.81 15.50
N LEU A 249 -5.30 2.68 16.79
CA LEU A 249 -5.86 3.54 17.83
C LEU A 249 -5.09 4.85 18.04
N LYS A 250 -3.95 5.04 17.38
CA LYS A 250 -3.06 6.19 17.63
C LYS A 250 -3.76 7.53 17.47
N SER A 251 -4.57 7.71 16.41
CA SER A 251 -5.32 8.95 16.19
C SER A 251 -6.40 9.17 17.25
N LEU A 252 -7.08 8.09 17.66
CA LEU A 252 -8.10 8.15 18.72
C LEU A 252 -7.49 8.41 20.10
N ILE A 253 -6.31 7.86 20.38
CA ILE A 253 -5.54 8.16 21.60
C ILE A 253 -5.20 9.64 21.63
N ARG A 254 -4.65 10.18 20.54
CA ARG A 254 -4.34 11.61 20.44
C ARG A 254 -5.57 12.50 20.63
N ALA A 255 -6.72 12.10 20.09
CA ALA A 255 -7.97 12.82 20.31
C ALA A 255 -8.36 12.86 21.79
N LYS A 256 -8.21 11.72 22.50
CA LYS A 256 -8.44 11.63 23.96
C LYS A 256 -7.42 12.42 24.77
N GLU A 257 -6.16 12.46 24.37
CA GLU A 257 -5.11 13.27 24.99
C GLU A 257 -5.39 14.77 24.81
N ALA A 258 -5.90 15.19 23.63
CA ALA A 258 -6.28 16.58 23.37
C ALA A 258 -7.58 16.98 24.09
N SER A 259 -8.53 16.06 24.24
CA SER A 259 -9.80 16.26 24.94
C SER A 259 -10.31 14.92 25.50
N SER A 260 -10.26 14.75 26.81
CA SER A 260 -10.73 13.51 27.47
C SER A 260 -12.20 13.22 27.21
N GLU A 261 -13.00 14.28 27.00
CA GLU A 261 -14.43 14.22 26.73
C GLU A 261 -14.77 13.96 25.26
N SER A 262 -13.75 13.95 24.35
CA SER A 262 -14.01 13.68 22.93
C SER A 262 -14.66 12.31 22.73
N THR A 263 -15.64 12.24 21.84
CA THR A 263 -16.21 10.95 21.40
C THR A 263 -15.30 10.34 20.33
N THR A 264 -14.91 9.09 20.53
CA THR A 264 -14.02 8.38 19.60
C THR A 264 -14.75 7.21 18.97
N ILE A 265 -14.65 7.09 17.64
CA ILE A 265 -15.38 6.14 16.81
C ILE A 265 -14.39 5.38 15.94
N LEU A 266 -14.53 4.05 15.89
CA LEU A 266 -13.75 3.19 15.01
C LEU A 266 -14.66 2.49 14.02
N ILE A 267 -14.34 2.55 12.72
CA ILE A 267 -15.07 1.84 11.66
C ILE A 267 -14.18 0.74 11.10
N LEU A 268 -14.65 -0.50 11.12
CA LEU A 268 -13.93 -1.70 10.71
C LEU A 268 -14.72 -2.53 9.71
N PRO A 269 -14.07 -3.21 8.74
CA PRO A 269 -14.76 -4.23 7.92
C PRO A 269 -15.20 -5.41 8.79
N GLY A 270 -16.35 -6.00 8.48
CA GLY A 270 -16.91 -7.14 9.22
C GLY A 270 -15.97 -8.36 9.27
N VAL A 271 -15.18 -8.56 8.23
CA VAL A 271 -14.13 -9.61 8.19
C VAL A 271 -13.04 -9.43 9.26
N SER A 272 -12.84 -8.21 9.75
CA SER A 272 -11.86 -7.87 10.81
C SER A 272 -12.45 -8.04 12.22
N VAL A 273 -13.76 -8.17 12.37
CA VAL A 273 -14.47 -8.28 13.65
C VAL A 273 -14.45 -9.74 14.13
N THR A 274 -13.31 -10.17 14.63
CA THR A 274 -13.13 -11.49 15.26
C THR A 274 -13.44 -11.44 16.75
N THR A 275 -13.64 -12.60 17.39
CA THR A 275 -13.82 -12.69 18.86
C THR A 275 -12.70 -11.99 19.63
N ARG A 276 -11.44 -12.11 19.14
CA ARG A 276 -10.27 -11.43 19.74
C ARG A 276 -10.32 -9.92 19.54
N ALA A 277 -10.75 -9.45 18.36
CA ALA A 277 -10.92 -8.02 18.10
C ALA A 277 -11.99 -7.41 19.00
N ILE A 278 -13.13 -8.09 19.18
CA ILE A 278 -14.21 -7.67 20.10
C ILE A 278 -13.68 -7.60 21.54
N SER A 279 -12.92 -8.61 21.99
CA SER A 279 -12.33 -8.59 23.33
C SER A 279 -11.36 -7.41 23.52
N ALA A 280 -10.54 -7.11 22.51
CA ALA A 280 -9.61 -5.97 22.54
C ALA A 280 -10.36 -4.63 22.55
N LEU A 281 -11.41 -4.47 21.74
CA LEU A 281 -12.28 -3.28 21.75
C LEU A 281 -12.95 -3.07 23.12
N ASN A 282 -13.46 -4.14 23.73
CA ASN A 282 -14.06 -4.08 25.06
C ASN A 282 -13.05 -3.67 26.15
N THR A 283 -11.76 -4.04 25.97
CA THR A 283 -10.69 -3.61 26.90
C THR A 283 -10.30 -2.14 26.67
N ALA A 284 -10.46 -1.64 25.46
CA ALA A 284 -10.04 -0.30 25.04
C ALA A 284 -11.21 0.72 25.03
N GLN A 285 -12.30 0.51 25.77
CA GLN A 285 -13.48 1.40 25.80
C GLN A 285 -13.19 2.85 26.20
N ASN A 286 -12.12 3.07 26.98
CA ASN A 286 -11.62 4.40 27.30
C ASN A 286 -11.00 5.14 26.09
N ILE A 287 -10.61 4.40 25.04
CA ILE A 287 -9.99 4.94 23.82
C ILE A 287 -11.00 4.88 22.66
N VAL A 288 -11.82 3.82 22.57
CA VAL A 288 -12.84 3.63 21.52
C VAL A 288 -14.19 3.61 22.20
N ASN A 289 -14.92 4.72 22.13
CA ASN A 289 -16.24 4.80 22.77
C ASN A 289 -17.29 4.04 21.95
N TYR A 290 -17.20 4.10 20.62
CA TYR A 290 -18.12 3.42 19.69
C TYR A 290 -17.33 2.77 18.57
N TRP A 291 -17.86 1.69 18.02
CA TRP A 291 -17.35 1.09 16.82
C TRP A 291 -18.47 0.58 15.92
N PHE A 292 -18.24 0.58 14.62
CA PHE A 292 -19.20 0.17 13.60
C PHE A 292 -18.57 -0.83 12.65
N ILE A 293 -19.43 -1.69 12.10
CA ILE A 293 -19.10 -2.56 10.98
C ILE A 293 -19.39 -1.78 9.70
N LEU A 294 -18.40 -1.71 8.82
CA LEU A 294 -18.47 -0.97 7.56
C LEU A 294 -19.68 -1.37 6.72
N GLU A 295 -19.86 -2.67 6.53
CA GLU A 295 -20.93 -3.22 5.71
C GLU A 295 -22.31 -2.85 6.28
N GLU A 296 -22.46 -2.82 7.61
CA GLU A 296 -23.70 -2.37 8.26
C GLU A 296 -23.95 -0.88 8.03
N LEU A 297 -22.91 -0.04 8.08
CA LEU A 297 -23.05 1.38 7.77
C LEU A 297 -23.44 1.64 6.31
N VAL A 298 -23.06 0.76 5.38
CA VAL A 298 -23.42 0.92 3.96
C VAL A 298 -24.84 0.41 3.68
N GLU A 299 -25.23 -0.69 4.31
CA GLU A 299 -26.47 -1.41 3.99
C GLU A 299 -27.67 -1.00 4.86
N GLN A 300 -27.43 -0.49 6.09
CA GLN A 300 -28.47 -0.27 7.09
C GLN A 300 -28.63 1.21 7.44
N ASP A 301 -29.77 1.81 7.09
CA ASP A 301 -30.03 3.22 7.36
C ASP A 301 -30.06 3.56 8.86
N ASN A 302 -30.52 2.65 9.70
CA ASN A 302 -30.49 2.85 11.15
C ASN A 302 -29.06 2.97 11.70
N LYS A 303 -28.08 2.27 11.12
CA LYS A 303 -26.68 2.36 11.50
C LYS A 303 -26.03 3.65 10.99
N LYS A 304 -26.41 4.11 9.80
CA LYS A 304 -26.02 5.44 9.31
C LYS A 304 -26.51 6.54 10.23
N GLU A 305 -27.80 6.50 10.60
CA GLU A 305 -28.40 7.49 11.51
C GLU A 305 -27.77 7.46 12.91
N GLU A 306 -27.35 6.29 13.40
CA GLU A 306 -26.60 6.17 14.65
C GLU A 306 -25.26 6.90 14.56
N LEU A 307 -24.50 6.72 13.47
CA LEU A 307 -23.25 7.42 13.22
C LEU A 307 -23.47 8.95 13.11
N PHE A 308 -24.48 9.39 12.35
CA PHE A 308 -24.79 10.81 12.18
C PHE A 308 -25.17 11.49 13.49
N LYS A 309 -25.93 10.80 14.35
CA LYS A 309 -26.24 11.28 15.71
C LYS A 309 -24.99 11.48 16.57
N LEU A 310 -24.03 10.56 16.49
CA LEU A 310 -22.75 10.69 17.20
C LEU A 310 -21.90 11.84 16.68
N LEU A 311 -22.00 12.15 15.38
CA LEU A 311 -21.36 13.33 14.77
C LEU A 311 -22.16 14.61 15.01
N ALA A 312 -23.38 14.49 15.56
CA ALA A 312 -24.35 15.56 15.76
C ALA A 312 -24.71 16.31 14.46
N ILE A 313 -25.01 15.55 13.37
CA ILE A 313 -25.37 16.08 12.04
C ILE A 313 -26.62 15.38 11.52
#